data_aedf6fe3bb67c70472bd2f7ce5661b9b
#
_entry.id   aedf6fe3bb67c70472bd2f7ce5661b9b
#
_cell.length_a   1.000
_cell.length_b   1.000
_cell.length_c   1.000
_cell.angle_alpha   90.00
_cell.angle_beta   90.00
_cell.angle_gamma   90.00
#
_symmetry.space_group_name_H-M   'P 1'
#
loop_
_entity.id
_entity.type
_entity.pdbx_description
1 polymer ?
#
loop_
_entity_poly.entity_id
_entity_poly.type
_entity_poly.pdbx_seq_one_letter_code
_entity_poly.pdbx_strand_id
1 'polypeptide(L)'
;KRRYEYVLWLAKKLEPMPAEQQTEAIKVKGCVSQVFVQGRLDQGLMRWQGDSDALITKGLLALLIQGLDGLTPEQVQSMDPAFIAATGLQASLTPSRANGFLNILRTMQQQARDLAS
;
A
#
# COMPACT_ATOMS: atom_id res chain seq x y z
N LYS A 1 -12.55 -11.67 -12.23
CA LYS A 1 -13.36 -12.13 -11.10
C LYS A 1 -12.49 -12.68 -9.96
N ARG A 2 -11.61 -13.62 -10.28
CA ARG A 2 -10.71 -14.21 -9.28
C ARG A 2 -9.76 -13.19 -8.67
N ARG A 3 -9.30 -12.23 -9.49
CA ARG A 3 -8.41 -11.17 -8.99
C ARG A 3 -9.14 -10.27 -8.00
N TYR A 4 -10.39 -9.98 -8.28
CA TYR A 4 -11.21 -9.16 -7.40
C TYR A 4 -11.45 -9.87 -6.06
N GLU A 5 -11.76 -11.16 -6.13
CA GLU A 5 -11.97 -11.98 -4.94
C GLU A 5 -10.69 -12.08 -4.11
N TYR A 6 -9.54 -12.19 -4.76
CA TYR A 6 -8.25 -12.21 -4.10
C TYR A 6 -8.00 -10.90 -3.34
N VAL A 7 -8.29 -9.76 -3.98
CA VAL A 7 -8.14 -8.46 -3.35
C VAL A 7 -9.03 -8.35 -2.10
N LEU A 8 -10.27 -8.80 -2.19
CA LEU A 8 -11.17 -8.80 -1.05
C LEU A 8 -10.67 -9.70 0.09
N TRP A 9 -10.10 -10.84 -0.27
CA TRP A 9 -9.52 -11.76 0.70
C TRP A 9 -8.33 -11.12 1.43
N LEU A 10 -7.48 -10.41 0.68
CA LEU A 10 -6.37 -9.68 1.27
C LEU A 10 -6.85 -8.61 2.23
N ALA A 11 -7.92 -7.90 1.88
CA ALA A 11 -8.48 -6.87 2.74
C ALA A 11 -8.89 -7.42 4.10
N LYS A 12 -9.45 -8.64 4.12
CA LYS A 12 -9.86 -9.28 5.36
C LYS A 12 -8.68 -9.68 6.23
N LYS A 13 -7.52 -9.92 5.62
CA LYS A 13 -6.32 -10.34 6.34
C LYS A 13 -5.52 -9.17 6.91
N LEU A 14 -5.75 -7.97 6.41
CA LEU A 14 -5.03 -6.79 6.90
C LEU A 14 -5.58 -6.39 8.26
N GLU A 15 -4.68 -6.30 9.26
CA GLU A 15 -5.07 -5.89 10.60
C GLU A 15 -5.54 -4.44 10.60
N PRO A 16 -6.66 -4.14 11.29
CA PRO A 16 -7.12 -2.76 11.37
C PRO A 16 -6.11 -1.87 12.08
N MET A 17 -5.98 -0.64 11.60
CA MET A 17 -5.16 0.36 12.26
C MET A 17 -6.03 1.12 13.27
N PRO A 18 -5.63 1.20 14.54
CA PRO A 18 -6.40 1.97 15.54
C PRO A 18 -6.61 3.40 15.10
N ALA A 19 -7.78 3.96 15.42
CA ALA A 19 -8.16 5.30 14.96
C ALA A 19 -7.14 6.37 15.38
N GLU A 20 -6.56 6.24 16.56
CA GLU A 20 -5.56 7.21 17.06
C GLU A 20 -4.27 7.21 16.24
N GLN A 21 -4.02 6.16 15.47
CA GLN A 21 -2.87 6.09 14.57
C GLN A 21 -3.17 6.61 13.17
N GLN A 22 -4.44 6.81 12.83
CA GLN A 22 -4.88 7.28 11.52
C GLN A 22 -4.78 8.81 11.45
N THR A 23 -3.55 9.29 11.26
CA THR A 23 -3.26 10.72 11.28
C THR A 23 -3.03 11.27 9.87
N GLU A 24 -3.14 12.58 9.72
CA GLU A 24 -2.87 13.23 8.43
C GLU A 24 -1.44 12.98 7.96
N ALA A 25 -0.49 12.82 8.87
CA ALA A 25 0.92 12.61 8.52
C ALA A 25 1.13 11.34 7.71
N ILE A 26 0.31 10.31 7.91
CA ILE A 26 0.46 9.03 7.20
C ILE A 26 -0.69 8.77 6.24
N LYS A 27 -1.55 9.76 6.00
CA LYS A 27 -2.64 9.62 5.05
C LYS A 27 -2.11 9.72 3.63
N VAL A 28 -2.53 8.79 2.78
CA VAL A 28 -2.16 8.80 1.37
C VAL A 28 -2.96 9.88 0.65
N LYS A 29 -2.28 10.80 -0.01
CA LYS A 29 -2.90 11.87 -0.77
C LYS A 29 -3.22 11.41 -2.18
N GLY A 30 -4.27 11.99 -2.76
CA GLY A 30 -4.66 11.65 -4.12
C GLY A 30 -5.53 10.40 -4.23
N CYS A 31 -6.02 9.89 -3.10
CA CYS A 31 -6.97 8.78 -3.08
C CYS A 31 -8.37 9.31 -2.77
N VAL A 32 -9.38 8.77 -3.45
CA VAL A 32 -10.78 9.09 -3.17
C VAL A 32 -11.17 8.56 -1.78
N SER A 33 -10.72 7.35 -1.46
CA SER A 33 -10.93 6.73 -0.16
C SER A 33 -9.90 7.25 0.84
N GLN A 34 -10.21 7.13 2.14
CA GLN A 34 -9.23 7.41 3.18
C GLN A 34 -8.31 6.23 3.33
N VAL A 35 -7.02 6.45 3.09
CA VAL A 35 -6.00 5.42 3.17
C VAL A 35 -4.87 5.93 4.04
N PHE A 36 -4.47 5.10 5.00
CA PHE A 36 -3.36 5.39 5.91
C PHE A 36 -2.34 4.27 5.78
N VAL A 37 -1.06 4.63 5.69
CA VAL A 37 0.03 3.66 5.64
C VAL A 37 1.23 4.24 6.38
N GLN A 38 1.88 3.40 7.17
CA GLN A 38 3.06 3.79 7.92
C GLN A 38 4.11 2.70 7.83
N GLY A 39 5.33 3.09 7.44
CA GLY A 39 6.47 2.22 7.44
C GLY A 39 7.34 2.46 8.65
N ARG A 40 8.05 1.45 9.09
CA ARG A 40 9.07 1.55 10.13
C ARG A 40 10.24 0.64 9.78
N LEU A 41 11.39 0.94 10.34
CA LEU A 41 12.56 0.07 10.19
C LEU A 41 12.63 -0.89 11.36
N ASP A 42 12.88 -2.15 11.05
CA ASP A 42 13.11 -3.21 12.02
C ASP A 42 14.32 -4.00 11.54
N GLN A 43 15.47 -3.79 12.21
CA GLN A 43 16.73 -4.42 11.85
C GLN A 43 17.11 -4.19 10.39
N GLY A 44 16.90 -2.97 9.92
CA GLY A 44 17.24 -2.55 8.55
C GLY A 44 16.23 -2.94 7.49
N LEU A 45 15.14 -3.60 7.86
CA LEU A 45 14.09 -4.01 6.94
C LEU A 45 12.82 -3.21 7.20
N MET A 46 12.09 -2.93 6.13
CA MET A 46 10.84 -2.19 6.22
C MET A 46 9.72 -3.10 6.70
N ARG A 47 8.94 -2.59 7.66
CA ARG A 47 7.69 -3.20 8.11
C ARG A 47 6.58 -2.18 7.91
N TRP A 48 5.42 -2.66 7.52
CA TRP A 48 4.34 -1.78 7.10
C TRP A 48 3.06 -2.05 7.87
N GLN A 49 2.29 -1.00 8.07
CA GLN A 49 0.99 -1.04 8.71
C GLN A 49 0.08 -0.07 7.98
N GLY A 50 -1.16 -0.42 7.79
CA GLY A 50 -2.08 0.48 7.08
C GLY A 50 -3.52 0.03 7.20
N ASP A 51 -4.43 0.92 6.79
CA ASP A 51 -5.85 0.65 6.78
C ASP A 51 -6.54 1.58 5.80
N SER A 52 -7.76 1.24 5.41
CA SER A 52 -8.59 2.06 4.54
C SER A 52 -10.06 1.84 4.87
N ASP A 53 -10.87 2.89 4.62
CA ASP A 53 -12.32 2.82 4.81
C ASP A 53 -13.04 2.16 3.62
N ALA A 54 -12.35 1.91 2.52
CA ALA A 54 -12.92 1.27 1.34
C ALA A 54 -12.31 -0.12 1.16
N LEU A 55 -13.17 -1.13 1.04
CA LEU A 55 -12.76 -2.53 1.06
C LEU A 55 -11.79 -2.89 -0.08
N ILE A 56 -12.07 -2.43 -1.30
CA ILE A 56 -11.22 -2.71 -2.45
C ILE A 56 -9.86 -2.02 -2.28
N THR A 57 -9.87 -0.77 -1.87
CA THR A 57 -8.64 -0.02 -1.63
C THR A 57 -7.82 -0.66 -0.50
N LYS A 58 -8.49 -1.14 0.55
CA LYS A 58 -7.84 -1.86 1.64
C LYS A 58 -7.14 -3.12 1.14
N GLY A 59 -7.77 -3.85 0.21
CA GLY A 59 -7.15 -5.03 -0.39
C GLY A 59 -5.94 -4.69 -1.23
N LEU A 60 -6.00 -3.60 -2.00
CA LEU A 60 -4.86 -3.14 -2.79
C LEU A 60 -3.71 -2.69 -1.88
N LEU A 61 -4.03 -2.01 -0.78
CA LEU A 61 -3.04 -1.64 0.23
C LEU A 61 -2.40 -2.89 0.83
N ALA A 62 -3.20 -3.90 1.17
CA ALA A 62 -2.69 -5.15 1.72
C ALA A 62 -1.74 -5.86 0.75
N LEU A 63 -2.05 -5.82 -0.54
CA LEU A 63 -1.20 -6.39 -1.58
C LEU A 63 0.16 -5.72 -1.61
N LEU A 64 0.19 -4.38 -1.54
CA LEU A 64 1.44 -3.62 -1.51
C LEU A 64 2.22 -3.90 -0.22
N ILE A 65 1.54 -3.93 0.91
CA ILE A 65 2.19 -4.25 2.19
C ILE A 65 2.84 -5.62 2.11
N GLN A 66 2.14 -6.62 1.58
CA GLN A 66 2.68 -7.96 1.45
C GLN A 66 3.90 -8.00 0.54
N GLY A 67 3.85 -7.25 -0.57
CA GLY A 67 4.96 -7.23 -1.54
C GLY A 67 6.18 -6.47 -1.06
N LEU A 68 6.01 -5.46 -0.21
CA LEU A 68 7.10 -4.59 0.21
C LEU A 68 7.59 -4.88 1.64
N ASP A 69 6.91 -5.76 2.37
CA ASP A 69 7.30 -6.10 3.74
C ASP A 69 8.60 -6.90 3.72
N GLY A 70 9.51 -6.56 4.61
CA GLY A 70 10.78 -7.25 4.74
C GLY A 70 11.84 -6.84 3.72
N LEU A 71 11.57 -5.84 2.90
CA LEU A 71 12.56 -5.28 1.98
C LEU A 71 13.37 -4.18 2.66
N THR A 72 14.57 -3.92 2.13
CA THR A 72 15.33 -2.74 2.60
C THR A 72 14.67 -1.47 2.06
N PRO A 73 14.94 -0.30 2.69
CA PRO A 73 14.42 0.96 2.15
C PRO A 73 14.83 1.20 0.69
N GLU A 74 16.06 0.81 0.32
CA GLU A 74 16.54 0.96 -1.04
C GLU A 74 15.76 0.10 -2.02
N GLN A 75 15.43 -1.13 -1.61
CA GLN A 75 14.63 -2.02 -2.45
C GLN A 75 13.21 -1.49 -2.65
N VAL A 76 12.60 -0.91 -1.61
CA VAL A 76 11.29 -0.29 -1.72
C VAL A 76 11.34 0.88 -2.70
N GLN A 77 12.35 1.74 -2.59
CA GLN A 77 12.50 2.90 -3.47
C GLN A 77 12.74 2.50 -4.93
N SER A 78 13.39 1.37 -5.17
CA SER A 78 13.69 0.90 -6.52
C SER A 78 12.54 0.13 -7.16
N MET A 79 11.48 -0.14 -6.42
CA MET A 79 10.37 -0.93 -6.94
C MET A 79 9.73 -0.20 -8.12
N ASP A 80 9.69 -0.87 -9.28
CA ASP A 80 9.12 -0.30 -10.49
C ASP A 80 7.60 -0.45 -10.47
N PRO A 81 6.84 0.62 -10.69
CA PRO A 81 5.39 0.51 -10.82
C PRO A 81 4.94 -0.49 -11.90
N ALA A 82 5.82 -0.87 -12.81
CA ALA A 82 5.51 -1.86 -13.84
C ALA A 82 5.12 -3.22 -13.26
N PHE A 83 5.49 -3.53 -12.01
CA PHE A 83 5.05 -4.79 -11.40
C PHE A 83 3.53 -4.84 -11.24
N ILE A 84 2.89 -3.68 -11.15
CA ILE A 84 1.43 -3.59 -11.10
C ILE A 84 0.82 -4.16 -12.40
N ALA A 85 1.41 -3.78 -13.53
CA ALA A 85 0.98 -4.31 -14.82
C ALA A 85 1.22 -5.81 -14.91
N ALA A 86 2.32 -6.28 -14.33
CA ALA A 86 2.67 -7.71 -14.34
C ALA A 86 1.66 -8.55 -13.54
N THR A 87 1.02 -7.97 -12.52
CA THR A 87 -0.01 -8.69 -11.77
C THR A 87 -1.33 -8.80 -12.52
N GLY A 88 -1.52 -8.01 -13.56
CA GLY A 88 -2.76 -7.97 -14.31
C GLY A 88 -3.91 -7.26 -13.59
N LEU A 89 -3.67 -6.76 -12.38
CA LEU A 89 -4.69 -6.07 -11.60
C LEU A 89 -5.13 -4.77 -12.26
N GLN A 90 -4.20 -4.08 -12.91
CA GLN A 90 -4.46 -2.78 -13.51
C GLN A 90 -5.60 -2.85 -14.54
N ALA A 91 -5.69 -3.97 -15.29
CA ALA A 91 -6.74 -4.16 -16.27
C ALA A 91 -8.12 -4.32 -15.64
N SER A 92 -8.16 -4.71 -14.35
CA SER A 92 -9.40 -4.94 -13.62
C SER A 92 -9.80 -3.74 -12.75
N LEU A 93 -8.98 -2.69 -12.73
CA LEU A 93 -9.24 -1.52 -11.89
C LEU A 93 -9.81 -0.37 -12.71
N THR A 94 -10.70 0.41 -12.09
CA THR A 94 -11.10 1.69 -12.67
C THR A 94 -9.88 2.62 -12.68
N PRO A 95 -9.86 3.64 -13.53
CA PRO A 95 -8.75 4.61 -13.53
C PRO A 95 -8.51 5.25 -12.15
N SER A 96 -9.57 5.54 -11.42
CA SER A 96 -9.46 6.12 -10.08
C SER A 96 -8.75 5.17 -9.11
N ARG A 97 -9.09 3.87 -9.16
CA ARG A 97 -8.45 2.88 -8.29
C ARG A 97 -7.01 2.63 -8.69
N ALA A 98 -6.71 2.62 -9.99
CA ALA A 98 -5.34 2.47 -10.46
C ALA A 98 -4.47 3.63 -9.98
N ASN A 99 -4.99 4.85 -10.06
CA ASN A 99 -4.28 6.02 -9.54
C ASN A 99 -4.08 5.95 -8.03
N GLY A 100 -5.09 5.51 -7.30
CA GLY A 100 -4.99 5.32 -5.86
C GLY A 100 -3.90 4.31 -5.49
N PHE A 101 -3.83 3.20 -6.24
CA PHE A 101 -2.81 2.19 -6.03
C PHE A 101 -1.40 2.76 -6.22
N LEU A 102 -1.20 3.53 -7.30
CA LEU A 102 0.08 4.20 -7.55
C LEU A 102 0.42 5.19 -6.45
N ASN A 103 -0.56 5.94 -5.97
CA ASN A 103 -0.35 6.93 -4.92
C ASN A 103 0.02 6.26 -3.59
N ILE A 104 -0.55 5.10 -3.29
CA ILE A 104 -0.14 4.32 -2.12
C ILE A 104 1.31 3.89 -2.26
N LEU A 105 1.70 3.34 -3.41
CA LEU A 105 3.07 2.91 -3.65
C LEU A 105 4.04 4.09 -3.50
N ARG A 106 3.73 5.24 -4.09
CA ARG A 106 4.58 6.42 -3.99
C ARG A 106 4.74 6.91 -2.56
N THR A 107 3.65 6.85 -1.79
CA THR A 107 3.70 7.22 -0.38
C THR A 107 4.63 6.29 0.40
N MET A 108 4.52 4.98 0.15
CA MET A 108 5.39 3.99 0.79
C MET A 108 6.85 4.22 0.41
N GLN A 109 7.12 4.51 -0.87
CA GLN A 109 8.48 4.79 -1.34
C GLN A 109 9.04 6.05 -0.70
N GLN A 110 8.22 7.08 -0.54
CA GLN A 110 8.65 8.32 0.11
C GLN A 110 8.99 8.09 1.58
N GLN A 111 8.17 7.31 2.29
CA GLN A 111 8.45 6.97 3.68
C GLN A 111 9.73 6.16 3.81
N ALA A 112 9.97 5.24 2.89
CA ALA A 112 11.22 4.46 2.88
C ALA A 112 12.43 5.36 2.67
N ARG A 113 12.32 6.35 1.79
CA ARG A 113 13.38 7.34 1.58
C ARG A 113 13.66 8.12 2.85
N ASP A 114 12.62 8.58 3.52
CA ASP A 114 12.76 9.39 4.73
C ASP A 114 13.42 8.59 5.85
N LEU A 115 13.07 7.30 5.96
CA LEU A 115 13.65 6.43 6.99
C LEU A 115 15.08 6.02 6.67
N ALA A 116 15.48 6.03 5.39
CA ALA A 116 16.84 5.70 4.99
C ALA A 116 17.82 6.85 5.22
N SER A 117 17.33 8.07 5.39
CA SER A 117 18.16 9.27 5.57
C SER A 117 18.81 9.33 6.93
#